data_5dbb79e3de53a2b1b9cd740384b3e2e7
#
_entry.id   5dbb79e3de53a2b1b9cd740384b3e2e7
#
_cell.length_a   1.000
_cell.length_b   1.000
_cell.length_c   1.000
_cell.angle_alpha   90.00
_cell.angle_beta   90.00
_cell.angle_gamma   90.00
#
_symmetry.space_group_name_H-M   'P 1'
#
loop_
_entity.id
_entity.type
_entity.pdbx_description
1 polymer ?
#
loop_
_entity_poly.entity_id
_entity_poly.type
_entity_poly.pdbx_seq_one_letter_code
_entity_poly.pdbx_strand_id
1 'polypeptide(L)'
;MKYLLSILTLSICLTLTAQKGPFPKMDGHTLEGTTISVPIAGTKKFTIVGICYKRSAEEDLKTWIQPMYDIFVAKPKGTDYFDVASYFDVNYYFVPLISGFKKAAADFKAATQKDLWGNVIDCDTDIKLLKEQLKPGDDGIPYFYVIDLNGKIVEVVSGKYTEGKMDKIQEVID
;
A
#
# COMPACT_ATOMS: atom_id res chain seq x y z
N MET A 1 -5.34 -58.98 -16.78
CA MET A 1 -4.47 -57.82 -16.92
C MET A 1 -5.28 -56.59 -16.67
N LYS A 2 -5.13 -55.99 -15.49
CA LYS A 2 -5.85 -54.76 -15.07
C LYS A 2 -4.89 -53.58 -15.21
N TYR A 3 -5.17 -52.67 -16.14
CA TYR A 3 -4.39 -51.45 -16.31
C TYR A 3 -4.88 -50.43 -15.29
N LEU A 4 -4.06 -50.12 -14.27
CA LEU A 4 -4.26 -49.01 -13.37
C LEU A 4 -3.85 -47.71 -14.09
N LEU A 5 -4.81 -46.88 -14.46
CA LEU A 5 -4.56 -45.55 -14.99
C LEU A 5 -4.33 -44.61 -13.77
N SER A 6 -3.06 -44.28 -13.47
CA SER A 6 -2.71 -43.24 -12.50
C SER A 6 -2.95 -41.89 -13.14
N ILE A 7 -4.02 -41.23 -12.74
CA ILE A 7 -4.28 -39.80 -13.06
C ILE A 7 -3.43 -38.94 -12.13
N LEU A 8 -2.32 -38.44 -12.65
CA LEU A 8 -1.47 -37.47 -12.01
C LEU A 8 -2.16 -36.09 -12.11
N THR A 9 -2.91 -35.70 -11.08
CA THR A 9 -3.48 -34.36 -10.99
C THR A 9 -2.36 -33.33 -10.72
N LEU A 10 -1.94 -32.66 -11.81
CA LEU A 10 -1.02 -31.54 -11.73
C LEU A 10 -1.76 -30.33 -11.11
N SER A 11 -1.56 -30.11 -9.82
CA SER A 11 -2.07 -28.93 -9.12
C SER A 11 -1.29 -27.71 -9.59
N ILE A 12 -1.86 -26.97 -10.55
CA ILE A 12 -1.32 -25.68 -10.98
C ILE A 12 -1.60 -24.69 -9.89
N CYS A 13 -0.61 -24.45 -9.02
CA CYS A 13 -0.61 -23.26 -8.17
C CYS A 13 -0.54 -22.03 -9.06
N LEU A 14 -1.69 -21.40 -9.34
CA LEU A 14 -1.76 -20.06 -9.88
C LEU A 14 -1.22 -19.11 -8.81
N THR A 15 0.10 -18.88 -8.81
CA THR A 15 0.65 -17.72 -8.12
C THR A 15 0.08 -16.49 -8.82
N LEU A 16 -0.83 -15.77 -8.12
CA LEU A 16 -1.20 -14.43 -8.54
C LEU A 16 0.08 -13.58 -8.50
N THR A 17 0.75 -13.48 -9.65
CA THR A 17 1.82 -12.51 -9.80
C THR A 17 1.16 -11.14 -9.80
N ALA A 18 1.29 -10.43 -8.68
CA ALA A 18 0.93 -9.03 -8.59
C ALA A 18 1.51 -8.30 -9.80
N GLN A 19 0.70 -7.49 -10.46
CA GLN A 19 1.05 -6.88 -11.73
C GLN A 19 2.22 -5.91 -11.55
N LYS A 20 3.42 -6.34 -11.87
CA LYS A 20 4.63 -5.50 -11.88
C LYS A 20 4.62 -4.67 -13.17
N GLY A 21 4.23 -3.41 -13.06
CA GLY A 21 4.11 -2.48 -14.19
C GLY A 21 4.15 -1.04 -13.68
N PRO A 22 3.97 -0.03 -14.54
CA PRO A 22 3.85 1.36 -14.08
C PRO A 22 2.64 1.50 -13.16
N PHE A 23 2.83 2.23 -12.04
CA PHE A 23 1.70 2.60 -11.20
C PHE A 23 0.85 3.64 -11.94
N PRO A 24 -0.48 3.48 -12.01
CA PRO A 24 -1.35 4.43 -12.70
C PRO A 24 -1.27 5.81 -12.02
N LYS A 25 -1.36 6.87 -12.83
CA LYS A 25 -1.41 8.21 -12.28
C LYS A 25 -2.65 8.37 -11.41
N MET A 26 -2.43 8.77 -10.17
CA MET A 26 -3.46 9.02 -9.17
C MET A 26 -3.28 10.43 -8.62
N ASP A 27 -4.28 11.28 -8.79
CA ASP A 27 -4.32 12.65 -8.29
C ASP A 27 -5.28 12.74 -7.11
N GLY A 28 -4.99 13.63 -6.17
CA GLY A 28 -5.82 13.85 -5.01
C GLY A 28 -5.30 14.93 -4.08
N HIS A 29 -5.88 15.00 -2.89
CA HIS A 29 -5.51 15.95 -1.85
C HIS A 29 -5.27 15.22 -0.53
N THR A 30 -4.23 15.59 0.20
CA THR A 30 -4.05 15.09 1.56
C THR A 30 -5.14 15.64 2.48
N LEU A 31 -5.36 15.03 3.64
CA LEU A 31 -6.30 15.58 4.64
C LEU A 31 -5.86 16.95 5.21
N GLU A 32 -4.61 17.35 4.96
CA GLU A 32 -4.11 18.71 5.24
C GLU A 32 -4.50 19.71 4.13
N GLY A 33 -4.95 19.23 2.96
CA GLY A 33 -5.33 20.05 1.82
C GLY A 33 -4.21 20.24 0.78
N THR A 34 -3.10 19.53 0.90
CA THR A 34 -2.00 19.58 -0.08
C THR A 34 -2.36 18.74 -1.30
N THR A 35 -2.29 19.33 -2.50
CA THR A 35 -2.46 18.58 -3.76
C THR A 35 -1.28 17.65 -3.99
N ILE A 36 -1.57 16.40 -4.38
CA ILE A 36 -0.56 15.38 -4.62
C ILE A 36 -0.90 14.55 -5.86
N SER A 37 0.14 14.14 -6.58
CA SER A 37 0.07 13.15 -7.66
C SER A 37 0.99 11.99 -7.35
N VAL A 38 0.51 10.76 -7.52
CA VAL A 38 1.32 9.53 -7.40
C VAL A 38 1.30 8.83 -8.75
N PRO A 39 2.45 8.39 -9.28
CA PRO A 39 3.82 8.52 -8.78
C PRO A 39 4.32 9.96 -8.67
N ILE A 40 5.13 10.24 -7.66
CA ILE A 40 5.68 11.59 -7.43
C ILE A 40 6.81 11.86 -8.42
N ALA A 41 6.60 12.81 -9.31
CA ALA A 41 7.59 13.16 -10.33
C ALA A 41 8.90 13.68 -9.72
N GLY A 42 10.03 13.13 -10.18
CA GLY A 42 11.36 13.56 -9.74
C GLY A 42 11.72 13.21 -8.29
N THR A 43 10.91 12.38 -7.62
CA THR A 43 11.25 11.88 -6.29
C THR A 43 12.54 11.05 -6.32
N LYS A 44 13.32 11.14 -5.25
CA LYS A 44 14.48 10.27 -5.00
C LYS A 44 14.16 9.19 -3.96
N LYS A 45 12.90 8.95 -3.69
CA LYS A 45 12.41 8.06 -2.63
C LYS A 45 11.42 7.06 -3.21
N PHE A 46 11.46 5.83 -2.72
CA PHE A 46 10.37 4.89 -2.94
C PHE A 46 9.06 5.48 -2.41
N THR A 47 7.96 5.06 -3.00
CA THR A 47 6.62 5.47 -2.55
C THR A 47 5.80 4.23 -2.22
N ILE A 48 5.25 4.17 -1.02
CA ILE A 48 4.35 3.10 -0.59
C ILE A 48 2.94 3.64 -0.59
N VAL A 49 2.01 2.98 -1.30
CA VAL A 49 0.60 3.39 -1.37
C VAL A 49 -0.29 2.27 -0.91
N GLY A 50 -0.93 2.45 0.24
CA GLY A 50 -1.93 1.53 0.77
C GLY A 50 -3.33 1.92 0.32
N ILE A 51 -3.98 1.09 -0.49
CA ILE A 51 -5.31 1.37 -1.07
C ILE A 51 -6.34 0.39 -0.51
N CYS A 52 -7.49 0.87 -0.04
CA CYS A 52 -8.67 0.05 0.15
C CYS A 52 -9.81 0.49 -0.77
N TYR A 53 -10.45 -0.48 -1.40
CA TYR A 53 -11.49 -0.26 -2.43
C TYR A 53 -12.92 -0.39 -1.88
N LYS A 54 -13.06 -0.93 -0.67
CA LYS A 54 -14.33 -1.10 0.03
C LYS A 54 -14.20 -0.75 1.51
N ARG A 55 -15.31 -0.32 2.11
CA ARG A 55 -15.35 0.00 3.53
C ARG A 55 -14.99 -1.21 4.44
N SER A 56 -15.27 -2.43 3.99
CA SER A 56 -14.88 -3.65 4.72
C SER A 56 -13.37 -3.82 4.87
N ALA A 57 -12.57 -3.25 3.96
CA ALA A 57 -11.11 -3.31 3.98
C ALA A 57 -10.46 -2.20 4.84
N GLU A 58 -11.26 -1.24 5.33
CA GLU A 58 -10.73 -0.08 6.06
C GLU A 58 -10.09 -0.47 7.39
N GLU A 59 -10.69 -1.40 8.13
CA GLU A 59 -10.15 -1.85 9.42
C GLU A 59 -8.80 -2.56 9.22
N ASP A 60 -8.66 -3.36 8.17
CA ASP A 60 -7.40 -4.00 7.83
C ASP A 60 -6.34 -2.97 7.37
N LEU A 61 -6.75 -1.93 6.61
CA LEU A 61 -5.87 -0.82 6.24
C LEU A 61 -5.33 -0.10 7.48
N LYS A 62 -6.19 0.17 8.47
CA LYS A 62 -5.81 0.84 9.73
C LYS A 62 -4.76 0.07 10.52
N THR A 63 -4.70 -1.27 10.41
CA THR A 63 -3.68 -2.06 11.11
C THR A 63 -2.25 -1.74 10.66
N TRP A 64 -2.08 -1.12 9.50
CA TRP A 64 -0.78 -0.73 8.95
C TRP A 64 -0.30 0.63 9.43
N ILE A 65 -1.19 1.50 9.93
CA ILE A 65 -0.88 2.89 10.23
C ILE A 65 0.25 2.99 11.27
N GLN A 66 0.10 2.35 12.42
CA GLN A 66 1.10 2.43 13.48
C GLN A 66 2.43 1.79 13.08
N PRO A 67 2.49 0.56 12.52
CA PRO A 67 3.74 -0.03 12.04
C PRO A 67 4.45 0.81 10.98
N MET A 68 3.72 1.40 10.03
CA MET A 68 4.31 2.29 9.02
C MET A 68 4.91 3.54 9.65
N TYR A 69 4.21 4.13 10.63
CA TYR A 69 4.73 5.26 11.38
C TYR A 69 5.99 4.89 12.15
N ASP A 70 5.98 3.78 12.89
CA ASP A 70 7.09 3.35 13.72
C ASP A 70 8.36 3.07 12.91
N ILE A 71 8.22 2.49 11.72
CA ILE A 71 9.35 2.12 10.86
C ILE A 71 9.86 3.30 10.02
N PHE A 72 8.97 4.11 9.46
CA PHE A 72 9.36 5.10 8.46
C PHE A 72 9.38 6.56 8.98
N VAL A 73 8.83 6.84 10.18
CA VAL A 73 8.75 8.20 10.73
C VAL A 73 9.35 8.32 12.12
N ALA A 74 9.00 7.40 13.01
CA ALA A 74 9.47 7.45 14.38
C ALA A 74 10.97 7.18 14.44
N LYS A 75 11.76 8.19 14.81
CA LYS A 75 13.17 7.99 15.10
C LYS A 75 13.31 7.07 16.30
N PRO A 76 14.14 6.00 16.25
CA PRO A 76 14.42 5.18 17.40
C PRO A 76 14.89 6.06 18.56
N LYS A 77 14.19 6.02 19.68
CA LYS A 77 14.63 6.69 20.90
C LYS A 77 15.82 5.94 21.48
N GLY A 78 17.03 6.48 21.39
CA GLY A 78 18.16 6.03 22.18
C GLY A 78 19.11 5.02 21.52
N THR A 79 19.18 4.96 20.21
CA THR A 79 20.29 4.26 19.55
C THR A 79 21.55 5.11 19.57
N ASP A 80 22.62 4.55 20.16
CA ASP A 80 23.97 5.09 20.05
C ASP A 80 24.32 5.33 18.57
N TYR A 81 25.18 6.33 18.31
CA TYR A 81 25.60 6.81 16.99
C TYR A 81 26.19 5.76 16.04
N PHE A 82 26.24 4.48 16.43
CA PHE A 82 26.79 3.37 15.67
C PHE A 82 25.75 2.40 15.11
N ASP A 83 24.49 2.48 15.53
CA ASP A 83 23.42 1.71 14.91
C ASP A 83 22.75 2.57 13.82
N VAL A 84 23.40 2.59 12.66
CA VAL A 84 22.82 3.10 11.42
C VAL A 84 21.85 2.03 10.93
N ALA A 85 20.86 1.70 11.76
CA ALA A 85 19.71 0.94 11.33
C ALA A 85 19.09 1.73 10.18
N SER A 86 19.06 1.11 9.03
CA SER A 86 18.63 1.62 7.74
C SER A 86 17.42 2.55 7.88
N TYR A 87 17.68 3.84 7.80
CA TYR A 87 16.65 4.86 7.82
C TYR A 87 16.01 4.87 6.42
N PHE A 88 14.94 4.13 6.26
CA PHE A 88 14.21 4.09 5.01
C PHE A 88 13.56 5.45 4.74
N ASP A 89 14.16 6.24 3.86
CA ASP A 89 13.58 7.52 3.44
C ASP A 89 12.55 7.26 2.32
N VAL A 90 11.29 7.05 2.70
CA VAL A 90 10.19 6.73 1.79
C VAL A 90 9.07 7.75 1.89
N ASN A 91 8.31 7.90 0.80
CA ASN A 91 6.99 8.49 0.85
C ASN A 91 5.97 7.38 1.12
N TYR A 92 5.01 7.59 2.02
CA TYR A 92 3.94 6.61 2.19
C TYR A 92 2.58 7.30 2.32
N TYR A 93 1.57 6.67 1.74
CA TYR A 93 0.21 7.20 1.71
C TYR A 93 -0.83 6.12 1.91
N PHE A 94 -1.91 6.47 2.61
CA PHE A 94 -3.12 5.68 2.75
C PHE A 94 -4.22 6.29 1.88
N VAL A 95 -4.87 5.48 1.05
CA VAL A 95 -5.86 5.92 0.08
C VAL A 95 -7.13 5.10 0.24
N PRO A 96 -8.06 5.52 1.10
CA PRO A 96 -9.36 4.88 1.22
C PRO A 96 -10.25 5.27 0.05
N LEU A 97 -10.31 4.44 -1.01
CA LEU A 97 -11.18 4.63 -2.18
C LEU A 97 -12.61 4.17 -1.88
N ILE A 98 -13.30 4.87 -0.98
CA ILE A 98 -14.65 4.49 -0.57
C ILE A 98 -15.65 5.48 -1.16
N SER A 99 -16.69 4.98 -1.87
CA SER A 99 -17.77 5.83 -2.37
C SER A 99 -18.45 6.59 -1.22
N GLY A 100 -18.54 7.91 -1.34
CA GLY A 100 -19.03 8.80 -0.29
C GLY A 100 -17.96 9.29 0.69
N PHE A 101 -16.71 9.24 0.30
CA PHE A 101 -15.53 9.57 1.10
C PHE A 101 -15.56 10.96 1.77
N LYS A 102 -16.26 11.96 1.23
CA LYS A 102 -16.35 13.29 1.91
C LYS A 102 -16.85 13.20 3.34
N LYS A 103 -17.73 12.24 3.64
CA LYS A 103 -18.15 11.95 5.02
C LYS A 103 -17.14 11.03 5.72
N ALA A 104 -16.62 10.04 5.01
CA ALA A 104 -15.60 9.12 5.52
C ALA A 104 -14.26 9.84 5.78
N ALA A 105 -13.89 10.87 5.01
CA ALA A 105 -12.71 11.69 5.26
C ALA A 105 -12.80 12.43 6.59
N ALA A 106 -13.98 12.96 6.95
CA ALA A 106 -14.19 13.60 8.22
C ALA A 106 -14.09 12.58 9.38
N ASP A 107 -14.68 11.39 9.21
CA ASP A 107 -14.63 10.31 10.19
C ASP A 107 -13.20 9.75 10.30
N PHE A 108 -12.49 9.59 9.19
CA PHE A 108 -11.10 9.15 9.16
C PHE A 108 -10.18 10.21 9.78
N LYS A 109 -10.41 11.49 9.48
CA LYS A 109 -9.68 12.61 10.07
C LYS A 109 -9.88 12.71 11.59
N ALA A 110 -11.09 12.44 12.08
CA ALA A 110 -11.38 12.40 13.52
C ALA A 110 -10.75 11.18 14.21
N ALA A 111 -10.59 10.07 13.51
CA ALA A 111 -10.01 8.82 14.02
C ALA A 111 -8.49 8.74 13.86
N THR A 112 -7.86 9.64 13.08
CA THR A 112 -6.43 9.60 12.78
C THR A 112 -5.70 10.74 13.49
N GLN A 113 -4.52 10.47 14.03
CA GLN A 113 -3.67 11.50 14.64
C GLN A 113 -3.32 12.57 13.60
N LYS A 114 -3.29 13.84 14.02
CA LYS A 114 -3.07 14.97 13.12
C LYS A 114 -1.78 14.86 12.31
N ASP A 115 -0.74 14.30 12.91
CA ASP A 115 0.57 14.11 12.29
C ASP A 115 0.55 13.16 11.07
N LEU A 116 -0.53 12.38 10.92
CA LEU A 116 -0.73 11.46 9.80
C LEU A 116 -1.63 12.02 8.70
N TRP A 117 -2.18 13.22 8.86
CA TRP A 117 -3.08 13.80 7.86
C TRP A 117 -2.41 14.07 6.51
N GLY A 118 -1.11 14.37 6.52
CA GLY A 118 -0.29 14.49 5.31
C GLY A 118 -0.08 13.18 4.56
N ASN A 119 -0.35 12.04 5.21
CA ASN A 119 -0.17 10.71 4.66
C ASN A 119 -1.48 10.03 4.20
N VAL A 120 -2.61 10.71 4.32
CA VAL A 120 -3.91 10.20 3.85
C VAL A 120 -4.39 11.03 2.68
N ILE A 121 -4.67 10.36 1.55
CA ILE A 121 -5.10 11.01 0.31
C ILE A 121 -6.59 10.79 0.09
N ASP A 122 -7.32 11.90 -0.06
CA ASP A 122 -8.62 11.95 -0.71
C ASP A 122 -8.38 11.95 -2.22
N CYS A 123 -8.71 10.85 -2.88
CA CYS A 123 -8.38 10.60 -4.27
C CYS A 123 -9.44 11.20 -5.20
N ASP A 124 -9.00 12.02 -6.15
CA ASP A 124 -9.86 12.62 -7.19
C ASP A 124 -9.95 11.73 -8.43
N THR A 125 -9.05 10.75 -8.59
CA THR A 125 -9.03 9.85 -9.74
C THR A 125 -10.18 8.84 -9.67
N ASP A 126 -10.79 8.53 -10.82
CA ASP A 126 -11.89 7.55 -10.89
C ASP A 126 -11.48 6.18 -10.34
N ILE A 127 -12.21 5.74 -9.33
CA ILE A 127 -11.97 4.45 -8.63
C ILE A 127 -12.07 3.26 -9.60
N LYS A 128 -12.98 3.32 -10.59
CA LYS A 128 -13.14 2.24 -11.56
C LYS A 128 -11.92 2.13 -12.45
N LEU A 129 -11.38 3.27 -12.89
CA LEU A 129 -10.16 3.32 -13.70
C LEU A 129 -8.97 2.75 -12.93
N LEU A 130 -8.80 3.13 -11.66
CA LEU A 130 -7.73 2.60 -10.82
C LEU A 130 -7.87 1.07 -10.61
N LYS A 131 -9.11 0.58 -10.39
CA LYS A 131 -9.36 -0.87 -10.29
C LYS A 131 -9.03 -1.62 -11.58
N GLU A 132 -9.39 -1.07 -12.74
CA GLU A 132 -9.10 -1.68 -14.04
C GLU A 132 -7.60 -1.77 -14.31
N GLN A 133 -6.83 -0.77 -13.88
CA GLN A 133 -5.39 -0.70 -14.08
C GLN A 133 -4.62 -1.52 -13.04
N LEU A 134 -4.98 -1.44 -11.76
CA LEU A 134 -4.29 -2.14 -10.66
C LEU A 134 -4.78 -3.57 -10.46
N LYS A 135 -5.96 -3.93 -10.97
CA LYS A 135 -6.57 -5.28 -10.95
C LYS A 135 -6.45 -5.98 -9.60
N PRO A 136 -6.97 -5.40 -8.51
CA PRO A 136 -6.98 -6.08 -7.23
C PRO A 136 -7.76 -7.39 -7.35
N GLY A 137 -7.20 -8.49 -6.83
CA GLY A 137 -7.84 -9.82 -6.89
C GLY A 137 -9.10 -9.89 -6.01
N ASP A 138 -9.05 -9.24 -4.85
CA ASP A 138 -10.17 -9.09 -3.91
C ASP A 138 -10.24 -7.66 -3.42
N ASP A 139 -11.31 -6.94 -3.73
CA ASP A 139 -11.49 -5.56 -3.29
C ASP A 139 -12.00 -5.42 -1.83
N GLY A 140 -12.22 -6.53 -1.15
CA GLY A 140 -12.55 -6.60 0.27
C GLY A 140 -11.35 -6.53 1.22
N ILE A 141 -10.12 -6.50 0.69
CA ILE A 141 -8.89 -6.35 1.46
C ILE A 141 -8.05 -5.16 0.94
N PRO A 142 -7.19 -4.53 1.76
CA PRO A 142 -6.30 -3.49 1.30
C PRO A 142 -5.12 -4.05 0.52
N TYR A 143 -4.54 -3.21 -0.36
CA TYR A 143 -3.32 -3.49 -1.12
C TYR A 143 -2.29 -2.40 -0.88
N PHE A 144 -1.05 -2.80 -0.67
CA PHE A 144 0.09 -1.91 -0.53
C PHE A 144 1.02 -2.10 -1.71
N TYR A 145 1.15 -1.05 -2.51
CA TYR A 145 2.01 -1.00 -3.69
C TYR A 145 3.30 -0.28 -3.34
N VAL A 146 4.43 -0.93 -3.53
CA VAL A 146 5.75 -0.29 -3.45
C VAL A 146 6.16 0.16 -4.84
N ILE A 147 6.40 1.46 -4.99
CA ILE A 147 6.67 2.13 -6.27
C ILE A 147 8.10 2.64 -6.23
N ASP A 148 8.88 2.30 -7.24
CA ASP A 148 10.26 2.73 -7.38
C ASP A 148 10.38 4.20 -7.85
N LEU A 149 11.61 4.67 -7.98
CA LEU A 149 11.96 6.02 -8.41
C LEU A 149 11.51 6.35 -9.85
N ASN A 150 11.18 5.33 -10.65
CA ASN A 150 10.70 5.45 -12.03
C ASN A 150 9.17 5.32 -12.13
N GLY A 151 8.47 5.23 -11.00
CA GLY A 151 7.04 5.08 -10.96
C GLY A 151 6.54 3.66 -11.25
N LYS A 152 7.43 2.65 -11.16
CA LYS A 152 7.08 1.25 -11.41
C LYS A 152 6.76 0.53 -10.11
N ILE A 153 5.73 -0.31 -10.12
CA ILE A 153 5.42 -1.21 -9.02
C ILE A 153 6.47 -2.30 -8.94
N VAL A 154 7.18 -2.38 -7.83
CA VAL A 154 8.24 -3.38 -7.57
C VAL A 154 7.78 -4.46 -6.61
N GLU A 155 6.87 -4.14 -5.69
CA GLU A 155 6.28 -5.12 -4.76
C GLU A 155 4.80 -4.79 -4.49
N VAL A 156 4.01 -5.82 -4.19
CA VAL A 156 2.61 -5.67 -3.75
C VAL A 156 2.34 -6.64 -2.62
N VAL A 157 1.90 -6.13 -1.50
CA VAL A 157 1.38 -6.94 -0.38
C VAL A 157 -0.08 -6.60 -0.13
N SER A 158 -0.86 -7.54 0.40
CA SER A 158 -2.31 -7.34 0.57
C SER A 158 -2.83 -7.88 1.90
N GLY A 159 -3.99 -7.35 2.32
CA GLY A 159 -4.69 -7.73 3.54
C GLY A 159 -4.13 -7.06 4.80
N LYS A 160 -4.56 -7.57 5.95
CA LYS A 160 -4.15 -7.11 7.29
C LYS A 160 -2.63 -7.14 7.46
N TYR A 161 -2.10 -6.19 8.24
CA TYR A 161 -0.69 -6.13 8.61
C TYR A 161 -0.19 -7.44 9.22
N THR A 162 1.02 -7.82 8.83
CA THR A 162 1.87 -8.79 9.52
C THR A 162 3.34 -8.39 9.34
N GLU A 163 4.21 -8.77 10.28
CA GLU A 163 5.66 -8.51 10.18
C GLU A 163 6.23 -9.01 8.85
N GLY A 164 5.96 -10.26 8.46
CA GLY A 164 6.48 -10.81 7.21
C GLY A 164 5.99 -10.14 5.92
N LYS A 165 4.90 -9.33 5.97
CA LYS A 165 4.51 -8.47 4.85
C LYS A 165 5.30 -7.17 4.86
N MET A 166 5.61 -6.64 6.03
CA MET A 166 6.47 -5.47 6.17
C MET A 166 7.90 -5.79 5.74
N ASP A 167 8.43 -6.97 6.12
CA ASP A 167 9.74 -7.43 5.70
C ASP A 167 9.87 -7.43 4.16
N LYS A 168 8.84 -7.92 3.44
CA LYS A 168 8.82 -7.88 1.97
C LYS A 168 8.85 -6.46 1.39
N ILE A 169 8.22 -5.50 2.07
CA ILE A 169 8.29 -4.08 1.67
C ILE A 169 9.71 -3.55 1.90
N GLN A 170 10.30 -3.83 3.05
CA GLN A 170 11.65 -3.37 3.40
C GLN A 170 12.72 -3.98 2.48
N GLU A 171 12.62 -5.27 2.15
CA GLU A 171 13.55 -5.98 1.24
C GLU A 171 13.69 -5.35 -0.15
N VAL A 172 12.68 -4.64 -0.65
CA VAL A 172 12.74 -4.01 -1.99
C VAL A 172 13.10 -2.53 -1.93
N ILE A 173 13.13 -1.93 -0.74
CA ILE A 173 13.49 -0.53 -0.50
C ILE A 173 14.97 -0.39 -0.11
N ASP A 174 15.52 -1.45 0.51
CA ASP A 174 16.92 -1.53 0.97
C ASP A 174 17.89 -1.65 -0.21
#